data_8b5ea529bda1937352472f58d83ca9a8
#
_entry.id   8b5ea529bda1937352472f58d83ca9a8
#
_cell.length_a   1.000
_cell.length_b   1.000
_cell.length_c   1.000
_cell.angle_alpha   90.00
_cell.angle_beta   90.00
_cell.angle_gamma   90.00
#
_symmetry.space_group_name_H-M   'P 1'
#
loop_
_entity.id
_entity.type
_entity.pdbx_description
1 polymer ?
#
loop_
_entity_poly.entity_id
_entity_poly.type
_entity_poly.pdbx_seq_one_letter_code
_entity_poly.pdbx_strand_id
1 'polypeptide(L)'
;MAVNITKDALILREELRTLSNQKARREKVYLEATADDNLALNPGFVNDSIWNLSTGWVIDGGTANATTASSSNCSQPFDYKIGQAYTLTFTLSNISAGKVQPRLGGSTTVQGTSRSSNETYSETLTAVSGNSNFALRAQASFTGSIDDVIFSEGNHHQRHPIPVGLKVSRVFIDGKLAREGIAYDYVIKTDGINTWLKTTVEPTASTEIAVIGEQE
;
A
#
# COMPACT_ATOMS: atom_id res chain seq x y z
N MET A 1 -30.78 50.37 -33.94
CA MET A 1 -31.73 49.25 -33.73
C MET A 1 -31.28 48.51 -32.47
N ALA A 2 -32.00 48.60 -31.38
CA ALA A 2 -31.65 47.86 -30.15
C ALA A 2 -32.22 46.42 -30.28
N VAL A 3 -31.34 45.41 -30.13
CA VAL A 3 -31.74 44.02 -30.11
C VAL A 3 -32.41 43.74 -28.75
N ASN A 4 -33.69 43.54 -28.75
CA ASN A 4 -34.46 43.19 -27.56
C ASN A 4 -34.21 41.69 -27.26
N ILE A 5 -33.30 41.38 -26.38
CA ILE A 5 -33.02 40.01 -25.94
C ILE A 5 -34.17 39.63 -25.01
N THR A 6 -35.01 38.69 -25.45
CA THR A 6 -36.17 38.19 -24.67
C THR A 6 -35.66 37.50 -23.40
N LYS A 7 -36.50 37.53 -22.35
CA LYS A 7 -36.19 36.91 -21.05
C LYS A 7 -35.81 35.43 -21.19
N ASP A 8 -36.41 34.77 -22.18
CA ASP A 8 -36.10 33.36 -22.51
C ASP A 8 -34.73 33.14 -23.09
N ALA A 9 -34.19 34.07 -23.88
CA ALA A 9 -32.83 34.02 -24.41
C ALA A 9 -31.78 34.26 -23.32
N LEU A 10 -32.12 35.04 -22.28
CA LEU A 10 -31.27 35.21 -21.09
C LEU A 10 -31.26 33.94 -20.24
N ILE A 11 -32.38 33.27 -20.02
CA ILE A 11 -32.52 32.04 -19.30
C ILE A 11 -31.70 30.90 -20.00
N LEU A 12 -31.87 30.78 -21.32
CA LEU A 12 -31.12 29.81 -22.12
C LEU A 12 -29.60 30.03 -22.07
N ARG A 13 -29.15 31.27 -22.04
CA ARG A 13 -27.73 31.60 -21.88
C ARG A 13 -27.20 31.19 -20.50
N GLU A 14 -27.95 31.42 -19.45
CA GLU A 14 -27.59 31.04 -18.08
C GLU A 14 -27.56 29.53 -17.91
N GLU A 15 -28.54 28.80 -18.47
CA GLU A 15 -28.57 27.35 -18.49
C GLU A 15 -27.39 26.76 -19.28
N LEU A 16 -27.08 27.30 -20.44
CA LEU A 16 -25.91 26.90 -21.25
C LEU A 16 -24.58 27.20 -20.53
N ARG A 17 -24.50 28.31 -19.79
CA ARG A 17 -23.34 28.65 -18.98
C ARG A 17 -23.20 27.70 -17.79
N THR A 18 -24.30 27.34 -17.15
CA THR A 18 -24.36 26.37 -16.04
C THR A 18 -23.97 24.96 -16.52
N LEU A 19 -24.48 24.53 -17.67
CA LEU A 19 -24.13 23.27 -18.32
C LEU A 19 -22.64 23.24 -18.76
N SER A 20 -22.13 24.36 -19.28
CA SER A 20 -20.71 24.49 -19.64
C SER A 20 -19.81 24.45 -18.41
N ASN A 21 -20.21 25.10 -17.32
CA ASN A 21 -19.50 25.05 -16.05
C ASN A 21 -19.59 23.66 -15.39
N GLN A 22 -20.72 22.95 -15.51
CA GLN A 22 -20.85 21.55 -15.07
C GLN A 22 -20.01 20.60 -15.93
N LYS A 23 -19.90 20.87 -17.24
CA LYS A 23 -19.03 20.09 -18.14
C LYS A 23 -17.54 20.32 -17.87
N ALA A 24 -17.18 21.51 -17.42
CA ALA A 24 -15.82 21.87 -17.00
C ALA A 24 -15.41 21.27 -15.63
N ARG A 25 -16.37 20.74 -14.87
CA ARG A 25 -16.12 20.06 -13.57
C ARG A 25 -15.78 18.59 -13.67
N ARG A 26 -15.82 18.00 -14.86
CA ARG A 26 -15.35 16.61 -15.07
C ARG A 26 -13.87 16.64 -15.37
N GLU A 27 -13.09 16.63 -14.32
CA GLU A 27 -11.64 16.58 -14.41
C GLU A 27 -11.16 15.13 -14.50
N LYS A 28 -10.25 14.86 -15.43
CA LYS A 28 -9.49 13.62 -15.44
C LYS A 28 -8.29 13.82 -14.51
N VAL A 29 -8.33 13.16 -13.36
CA VAL A 29 -7.26 13.21 -12.38
C VAL A 29 -6.43 11.94 -12.50
N TYR A 30 -5.12 12.11 -12.63
CA TYR A 30 -4.18 11.00 -12.51
C TYR A 30 -3.86 10.80 -11.04
N LEU A 31 -4.04 9.58 -10.55
CA LEU A 31 -3.77 9.26 -9.17
C LEU A 31 -2.34 8.75 -9.03
N GLU A 32 -1.56 9.43 -8.21
CA GLU A 32 -0.26 8.93 -7.81
C GLU A 32 -0.41 7.85 -6.73
N ALA A 33 0.47 6.85 -6.77
CA ALA A 33 0.52 5.84 -5.74
C ALA A 33 1.08 6.41 -4.45
N THR A 34 0.39 6.18 -3.34
CA THR A 34 0.99 6.35 -2.01
C THR A 34 1.28 4.98 -1.41
N ALA A 35 2.27 4.91 -0.52
CA ALA A 35 2.50 3.70 0.25
C ALA A 35 1.19 3.29 0.93
N ASP A 36 0.83 2.01 0.83
CA ASP A 36 -0.32 1.46 1.53
C ASP A 36 -0.13 1.64 3.05
N ASP A 37 -1.21 1.52 3.84
CA ASP A 37 -1.10 1.59 5.30
C ASP A 37 -0.06 0.58 5.76
N ASN A 38 1.09 1.09 6.16
CA ASN A 38 2.09 0.26 6.74
C ASN A 38 1.64 -0.13 8.14
N LEU A 39 1.27 -1.39 8.30
CA LEU A 39 0.85 -1.96 9.58
C LEU A 39 2.05 -2.23 10.50
N ALA A 40 3.28 -2.19 9.97
CA ALA A 40 4.49 -2.24 10.79
C ALA A 40 4.65 -0.92 11.53
N LEU A 41 4.75 -1.00 12.84
CA LEU A 41 5.05 0.13 13.70
C LEU A 41 6.56 0.37 13.69
N ASN A 42 6.98 1.66 13.63
CA ASN A 42 8.39 2.02 13.55
C ASN A 42 9.17 1.28 12.42
N PRO A 43 8.72 1.41 11.17
CA PRO A 43 9.26 0.63 10.03
C PRO A 43 10.69 1.01 9.66
N GLY A 44 11.15 2.20 10.00
CA GLY A 44 12.52 2.70 9.79
C GLY A 44 13.39 2.58 11.04
N PHE A 45 13.06 1.73 11.98
CA PHE A 45 13.90 1.37 13.13
C PHE A 45 14.48 2.55 13.91
N VAL A 46 13.67 3.60 14.16
CA VAL A 46 14.12 4.79 14.91
C VAL A 46 14.53 4.44 16.35
N ASN A 47 13.91 3.39 16.92
CA ASN A 47 14.24 2.83 18.23
C ASN A 47 13.79 1.35 18.31
N ASP A 48 14.12 0.67 19.38
CA ASP A 48 13.81 -0.75 19.61
C ASP A 48 12.49 -1.01 20.33
N SER A 49 11.79 0.02 20.78
CA SER A 49 10.67 -0.09 21.75
C SER A 49 9.49 -0.97 21.31
N ILE A 50 9.34 -1.22 20.02
CA ILE A 50 8.21 -1.95 19.41
C ILE A 50 8.65 -3.27 18.78
N TRP A 51 9.93 -3.39 18.46
CA TRP A 51 10.49 -4.59 17.86
C TRP A 51 10.94 -5.60 18.92
N ASN A 52 10.46 -6.84 18.80
CA ASN A 52 10.95 -7.95 19.59
C ASN A 52 12.22 -8.52 18.92
N LEU A 53 13.36 -8.20 19.50
CA LEU A 53 14.66 -8.61 19.01
C LEU A 53 15.13 -9.88 19.74
N SER A 54 15.36 -10.94 19.01
CA SER A 54 16.03 -12.13 19.55
C SER A 54 17.56 -11.97 19.51
N THR A 55 18.31 -12.87 20.12
CA THR A 55 19.76 -12.85 20.17
C THR A 55 20.41 -12.60 18.80
N GLY A 56 21.37 -11.71 18.76
CA GLY A 56 22.14 -11.34 17.56
C GLY A 56 21.57 -10.19 16.76
N TRP A 57 20.43 -9.61 17.19
CA TRP A 57 19.84 -8.41 16.60
C TRP A 57 20.02 -7.19 17.49
N VAL A 58 20.24 -6.04 16.87
CA VAL A 58 20.32 -4.72 17.50
C VAL A 58 19.72 -3.69 16.55
N ILE A 59 18.96 -2.72 17.07
CA ILE A 59 18.53 -1.55 16.29
C ILE A 59 19.52 -0.42 16.58
N ASP A 60 20.16 0.06 15.53
CA ASP A 60 21.09 1.18 15.57
C ASP A 60 21.17 1.87 14.21
N GLY A 61 21.30 3.20 14.22
CA GLY A 61 21.44 4.00 13.01
C GLY A 61 20.24 3.94 12.05
N GLY A 62 19.03 3.68 12.57
CA GLY A 62 17.82 3.58 11.75
C GLY A 62 17.67 2.24 11.01
N THR A 63 18.40 1.20 11.42
CA THR A 63 18.33 -0.13 10.82
C THR A 63 18.32 -1.23 11.88
N ALA A 64 17.74 -2.39 11.57
CA ALA A 64 17.91 -3.60 12.36
C ALA A 64 19.15 -4.36 11.89
N ASN A 65 20.18 -4.38 12.71
CA ASN A 65 21.47 -4.99 12.40
C ASN A 65 21.60 -6.37 13.05
N ALA A 66 22.07 -7.34 12.31
CA ALA A 66 22.36 -8.68 12.79
C ALA A 66 23.85 -8.98 12.72
N THR A 67 24.36 -9.64 13.77
CA THR A 67 25.71 -10.17 13.80
C THR A 67 25.65 -11.63 14.17
N THR A 68 26.01 -12.51 13.21
CA THR A 68 25.98 -13.98 13.34
C THR A 68 24.64 -14.52 13.88
N ALA A 69 23.54 -13.85 13.58
CA ALA A 69 22.20 -14.21 14.04
C ALA A 69 21.76 -15.54 13.39
N SER A 70 21.34 -16.50 14.21
CA SER A 70 20.93 -17.81 13.74
C SER A 70 19.64 -18.24 14.41
N SER A 71 18.65 -18.63 13.61
CA SER A 71 17.34 -19.04 14.12
C SER A 71 16.66 -18.01 15.02
N SER A 72 17.01 -16.73 14.84
CA SER A 72 16.56 -15.60 15.64
C SER A 72 15.69 -14.63 14.84
N ASN A 73 14.79 -13.93 15.50
CA ASN A 73 13.79 -13.09 14.85
C ASN A 73 13.98 -11.60 15.21
N CYS A 74 13.74 -10.75 14.21
CA CYS A 74 13.32 -9.38 14.38
C CYS A 74 11.82 -9.36 14.06
N SER A 75 10.94 -9.08 15.03
CA SER A 75 9.50 -9.32 14.89
C SER A 75 8.64 -8.30 15.61
N GLN A 76 7.39 -8.20 15.17
CA GLN A 76 6.34 -7.45 15.87
C GLN A 76 5.10 -8.31 16.08
N PRO A 77 4.40 -8.16 17.21
CA PRO A 77 3.11 -8.78 17.42
C PRO A 77 2.07 -8.20 16.43
N PHE A 78 1.17 -9.03 15.97
CA PHE A 78 0.09 -8.63 15.07
C PHE A 78 -1.13 -9.54 15.23
N ASP A 79 -2.33 -8.94 15.23
CA ASP A 79 -3.59 -9.68 15.28
C ASP A 79 -4.11 -9.93 13.86
N TYR A 80 -4.08 -11.18 13.44
CA TYR A 80 -4.37 -11.60 12.07
C TYR A 80 -5.84 -11.92 11.84
N LYS A 81 -6.35 -11.52 10.67
CA LYS A 81 -7.57 -12.11 10.11
C LYS A 81 -7.20 -13.41 9.40
N ILE A 82 -7.68 -14.54 9.92
CA ILE A 82 -7.38 -15.87 9.36
C ILE A 82 -7.89 -15.96 7.92
N GLY A 83 -7.05 -16.50 7.03
CA GLY A 83 -7.32 -16.59 5.59
C GLY A 83 -7.02 -15.32 4.81
N GLN A 84 -6.70 -14.21 5.48
CA GLN A 84 -6.28 -12.97 4.83
C GLN A 84 -4.83 -13.06 4.38
N ALA A 85 -4.54 -12.57 3.17
CA ALA A 85 -3.18 -12.40 2.68
C ALA A 85 -2.57 -11.12 3.26
N TYR A 86 -1.27 -11.18 3.58
CA TYR A 86 -0.46 -10.05 4.04
C TYR A 86 0.84 -10.02 3.26
N THR A 87 1.28 -8.83 2.87
CA THR A 87 2.54 -8.64 2.17
C THR A 87 3.56 -8.00 3.10
N LEU A 88 4.74 -8.61 3.16
CA LEU A 88 5.90 -8.10 3.89
C LEU A 88 6.98 -7.71 2.88
N THR A 89 7.29 -6.40 2.84
CA THR A 89 8.39 -5.83 2.05
C THR A 89 9.49 -5.37 3.00
N PHE A 90 10.74 -5.57 2.63
CA PHE A 90 11.90 -5.20 3.43
C PHE A 90 13.14 -5.09 2.55
N THR A 91 14.06 -4.21 2.94
CA THR A 91 15.35 -4.02 2.26
C THR A 91 16.45 -4.69 3.06
N LEU A 92 17.24 -5.53 2.40
CA LEU A 92 18.47 -6.13 2.94
C LEU A 92 19.68 -5.37 2.44
N SER A 93 20.60 -5.08 3.34
CA SER A 93 21.87 -4.41 3.02
C SER A 93 23.01 -4.95 3.86
N ASN A 94 24.25 -4.65 3.44
CA ASN A 94 25.47 -5.01 4.15
C ASN A 94 25.61 -6.52 4.47
N ILE A 95 25.01 -7.38 3.66
CA ILE A 95 25.05 -8.83 3.88
C ILE A 95 26.47 -9.35 3.64
N SER A 96 27.05 -9.96 4.67
CA SER A 96 28.33 -10.66 4.59
C SER A 96 28.20 -12.17 4.83
N ALA A 97 27.09 -12.64 5.45
CA ALA A 97 26.84 -14.04 5.68
C ALA A 97 25.34 -14.33 5.90
N GLY A 98 24.93 -15.57 5.67
CA GLY A 98 23.61 -16.08 6.02
C GLY A 98 22.48 -15.57 5.15
N LYS A 99 21.26 -15.62 5.68
CA LYS A 99 20.04 -15.26 4.96
C LYS A 99 18.92 -14.85 5.91
N VAL A 100 17.94 -14.13 5.38
CA VAL A 100 16.73 -13.73 6.10
C VAL A 100 15.50 -14.35 5.45
N GLN A 101 14.55 -14.82 6.26
CA GLN A 101 13.30 -15.40 5.82
C GLN A 101 12.13 -14.62 6.42
N PRO A 102 11.25 -14.01 5.59
CA PRO A 102 10.01 -13.42 6.07
C PRO A 102 9.05 -14.51 6.53
N ARG A 103 8.25 -14.24 7.56
CA ARG A 103 7.31 -15.22 8.11
C ARG A 103 6.17 -14.58 8.89
N LEU A 104 5.03 -15.28 8.93
CA LEU A 104 3.98 -15.05 9.92
C LEU A 104 4.17 -16.09 11.01
N GLY A 105 4.51 -15.64 12.21
CA GLY A 105 4.88 -16.49 13.34
C GLY A 105 3.77 -16.57 14.39
N GLY A 106 4.00 -17.42 15.40
CA GLY A 106 3.09 -17.70 16.48
C GLY A 106 3.17 -19.18 16.88
N SER A 107 2.07 -19.75 17.37
CA SER A 107 1.99 -21.20 17.60
C SER A 107 2.02 -22.02 16.30
N THR A 108 1.59 -21.40 15.21
CA THR A 108 1.76 -21.89 13.83
C THR A 108 2.61 -20.88 13.05
N THR A 109 3.36 -21.37 12.07
CA THR A 109 4.23 -20.52 11.25
C THR A 109 3.96 -20.71 9.77
N VAL A 110 3.75 -19.60 9.05
CA VAL A 110 3.81 -19.53 7.58
C VAL A 110 5.15 -18.94 7.20
N GLN A 111 5.89 -19.59 6.32
CA GLN A 111 7.25 -19.20 5.96
C GLN A 111 7.30 -18.75 4.50
N GLY A 112 7.99 -17.64 4.27
CA GLY A 112 8.33 -17.17 2.94
C GLY A 112 9.69 -17.68 2.46
N THR A 113 10.15 -17.10 1.39
CA THR A 113 11.41 -17.46 0.72
C THR A 113 12.61 -16.82 1.43
N SER A 114 13.66 -17.60 1.67
CA SER A 114 14.90 -17.09 2.25
C SER A 114 15.68 -16.24 1.25
N ARG A 115 16.17 -15.09 1.69
CA ARG A 115 16.88 -14.08 0.89
C ARG A 115 18.30 -13.86 1.42
N SER A 116 19.28 -13.73 0.51
CA SER A 116 20.71 -13.63 0.87
C SER A 116 21.47 -12.58 0.06
N SER A 117 20.79 -11.71 -0.67
CA SER A 117 21.43 -10.63 -1.45
C SER A 117 20.94 -9.27 -0.98
N ASN A 118 21.79 -8.24 -1.18
CA ASN A 118 21.43 -6.84 -0.92
C ASN A 118 20.41 -6.37 -1.94
N GLU A 119 19.14 -6.34 -1.53
CA GLU A 119 18.01 -6.01 -2.40
C GLU A 119 16.76 -5.71 -1.57
N THR A 120 15.76 -5.06 -2.16
CA THR A 120 14.41 -4.94 -1.59
C THR A 120 13.57 -6.13 -2.05
N TYR A 121 12.97 -6.82 -1.10
CA TYR A 121 12.12 -7.98 -1.32
C TYR A 121 10.69 -7.70 -0.90
N SER A 122 9.76 -8.29 -1.61
CA SER A 122 8.33 -8.28 -1.26
C SER A 122 7.79 -9.70 -1.38
N GLU A 123 7.03 -10.15 -0.38
CA GLU A 123 6.45 -11.49 -0.38
C GLU A 123 5.08 -11.48 0.32
N THR A 124 4.12 -12.16 -0.28
CA THR A 124 2.75 -12.28 0.24
C THR A 124 2.55 -13.63 0.89
N LEU A 125 2.09 -13.62 2.15
CA LEU A 125 1.83 -14.80 2.96
C LEU A 125 0.37 -14.77 3.44
N THR A 126 -0.31 -15.93 3.43
CA THR A 126 -1.70 -16.03 3.92
C THR A 126 -1.72 -16.44 5.38
N ALA A 127 -2.36 -15.65 6.23
CA ALA A 127 -2.45 -15.94 7.66
C ALA A 127 -3.31 -17.17 7.95
N VAL A 128 -2.82 -17.99 8.87
CA VAL A 128 -3.50 -19.18 9.36
C VAL A 128 -3.72 -19.10 10.88
N SER A 129 -4.59 -19.94 11.40
CA SER A 129 -4.84 -20.02 12.85
C SER A 129 -3.54 -20.26 13.61
N GLY A 130 -3.32 -19.47 14.67
CA GLY A 130 -2.12 -19.52 15.49
C GLY A 130 -1.02 -18.54 15.07
N ASN A 131 -1.16 -17.78 13.97
CA ASN A 131 -0.27 -16.65 13.71
C ASN A 131 -0.57 -15.50 14.68
N SER A 132 0.47 -14.85 15.20
CA SER A 132 0.36 -13.75 16.18
C SER A 132 1.46 -12.69 16.05
N ASN A 133 2.37 -12.85 15.11
CA ASN A 133 3.43 -11.87 14.81
C ASN A 133 3.90 -12.02 13.36
N PHE A 134 4.41 -10.95 12.77
CA PHE A 134 5.27 -11.05 11.59
C PHE A 134 6.73 -10.94 12.01
N ALA A 135 7.60 -11.59 11.26
CA ALA A 135 9.01 -11.67 11.60
C ALA A 135 9.90 -11.75 10.37
N LEU A 136 11.07 -11.20 10.51
CA LEU A 136 12.21 -11.39 9.64
C LEU A 136 13.21 -12.29 10.41
N ARG A 137 13.31 -13.55 9.98
CA ARG A 137 14.10 -14.56 10.67
C ARG A 137 15.49 -14.70 10.07
N ALA A 138 16.49 -14.47 10.87
CA ALA A 138 17.88 -14.77 10.55
C ALA A 138 18.14 -16.28 10.52
N GLN A 139 18.88 -16.72 9.53
CA GLN A 139 19.31 -18.09 9.32
C GLN A 139 20.77 -18.16 8.90
N ALA A 140 21.43 -19.30 9.18
CA ALA A 140 22.79 -19.59 8.76
C ALA A 140 23.80 -18.47 9.14
N SER A 141 23.76 -18.04 10.40
CA SER A 141 24.63 -17.00 10.94
C SER A 141 24.55 -15.68 10.16
N PHE A 142 23.35 -15.21 9.91
CA PHE A 142 23.11 -13.98 9.16
C PHE A 142 23.87 -12.80 9.79
N THR A 143 24.61 -12.09 8.95
CA THR A 143 25.27 -10.84 9.27
C THR A 143 24.94 -9.85 8.17
N GLY A 144 24.27 -8.75 8.54
CA GLY A 144 23.75 -7.74 7.62
C GLY A 144 22.72 -6.84 8.30
N SER A 145 22.07 -6.00 7.52
CA SER A 145 21.09 -5.01 8.00
C SER A 145 19.76 -5.16 7.29
N ILE A 146 18.68 -4.82 8.00
CA ILE A 146 17.31 -4.73 7.47
C ILE A 146 16.81 -3.30 7.66
N ASP A 147 16.09 -2.78 6.64
CA ASP A 147 15.45 -1.49 6.67
C ASP A 147 14.16 -1.48 5.83
N ASP A 148 13.45 -0.34 5.82
CA ASP A 148 12.27 -0.06 5.00
C ASP A 148 11.19 -1.15 5.09
N VAL A 149 10.85 -1.58 6.29
CA VAL A 149 9.86 -2.64 6.49
C VAL A 149 8.47 -2.10 6.23
N ILE A 150 7.77 -2.70 5.26
CA ILE A 150 6.36 -2.46 4.99
C ILE A 150 5.61 -3.77 5.23
N PHE A 151 4.59 -3.72 6.07
CA PHE A 151 3.68 -4.82 6.30
C PHE A 151 2.25 -4.35 6.02
N SER A 152 1.56 -4.96 5.06
CA SER A 152 0.26 -4.51 4.59
C SER A 152 -0.73 -5.65 4.39
N GLU A 153 -2.04 -5.38 4.48
CA GLU A 153 -3.08 -6.34 4.11
C GLU A 153 -3.14 -6.50 2.58
N GLY A 154 -3.18 -7.75 2.12
CA GLY A 154 -3.36 -8.10 0.72
C GLY A 154 -2.06 -8.13 -0.08
N ASN A 155 -2.18 -8.42 -1.37
CA ASN A 155 -1.11 -8.17 -2.32
C ASN A 155 -0.84 -6.67 -2.33
N HIS A 156 0.39 -6.26 -2.44
CA HIS A 156 0.83 -4.87 -2.36
C HIS A 156 0.04 -3.99 -3.34
N HIS A 157 -1.14 -3.56 -2.94
CA HIS A 157 -1.95 -2.67 -3.73
C HIS A 157 -1.64 -1.26 -3.28
N GLN A 158 -1.02 -0.51 -4.17
CA GLN A 158 -0.80 0.91 -3.97
C GLN A 158 -2.15 1.59 -3.72
N ARG A 159 -2.22 2.39 -2.68
CA ARG A 159 -3.33 3.30 -2.49
C ARG A 159 -3.17 4.48 -3.44
N HIS A 160 -4.24 4.80 -4.10
CA HIS A 160 -4.31 5.99 -4.94
C HIS A 160 -5.30 6.95 -4.29
N PRO A 161 -4.84 7.95 -3.52
CA PRO A 161 -5.72 8.90 -2.85
C PRO A 161 -6.63 9.59 -3.86
N ILE A 162 -7.92 9.59 -3.56
CA ILE A 162 -8.89 10.35 -4.34
C ILE A 162 -8.95 11.75 -3.74
N PRO A 163 -8.80 12.81 -4.56
CA PRO A 163 -8.90 14.18 -4.07
C PRO A 163 -10.17 14.42 -3.26
N VAL A 164 -10.05 15.17 -2.16
CA VAL A 164 -11.18 15.50 -1.29
C VAL A 164 -12.25 16.23 -2.11
N GLY A 165 -13.51 15.81 -1.96
CA GLY A 165 -14.65 16.37 -2.70
C GLY A 165 -14.82 15.82 -4.12
N LEU A 166 -13.94 14.92 -4.60
CA LEU A 166 -14.11 14.30 -5.91
C LEU A 166 -14.99 13.04 -5.80
N LYS A 167 -16.19 13.11 -6.37
CA LYS A 167 -17.07 11.95 -6.53
C LYS A 167 -16.73 11.22 -7.82
N VAL A 168 -16.02 10.08 -7.68
CA VAL A 168 -15.55 9.30 -8.82
C VAL A 168 -16.74 8.69 -9.57
N SER A 169 -16.78 8.87 -10.88
CA SER A 169 -17.77 8.29 -11.78
C SER A 169 -17.20 7.22 -12.70
N ARG A 170 -15.91 7.27 -13.01
CA ARG A 170 -15.22 6.29 -13.85
C ARG A 170 -13.76 6.18 -13.43
N VAL A 171 -13.22 4.97 -13.56
CA VAL A 171 -11.82 4.67 -13.32
C VAL A 171 -11.24 4.04 -14.58
N PHE A 172 -10.01 4.41 -14.91
CA PHE A 172 -9.24 3.83 -16.01
C PHE A 172 -7.92 3.30 -15.43
N ILE A 173 -7.57 2.09 -15.82
CA ILE A 173 -6.28 1.48 -15.52
C ILE A 173 -5.61 1.20 -16.85
N ASP A 174 -4.42 1.77 -17.07
CA ASP A 174 -3.69 1.73 -18.34
C ASP A 174 -4.57 2.13 -19.56
N GLY A 175 -5.36 3.18 -19.38
CA GLY A 175 -6.26 3.71 -20.41
C GLY A 175 -7.53 2.88 -20.67
N LYS A 176 -7.72 1.73 -20.01
CA LYS A 176 -8.90 0.88 -20.14
C LYS A 176 -9.90 1.19 -19.04
N LEU A 177 -11.19 1.25 -19.37
CA LEU A 177 -12.25 1.42 -18.38
C LEU A 177 -12.26 0.23 -17.42
N ALA A 178 -12.04 0.51 -16.14
CA ALA A 178 -11.97 -0.48 -15.08
C ALA A 178 -13.34 -0.69 -14.41
N ARG A 179 -13.55 -1.85 -13.80
CA ARG A 179 -14.78 -2.24 -13.10
C ARG A 179 -14.53 -2.28 -11.59
N GLU A 180 -15.48 -1.73 -10.83
CA GLU A 180 -15.43 -1.75 -9.38
C GLU A 180 -15.88 -3.11 -8.82
N GLY A 181 -15.21 -3.55 -7.75
CA GLY A 181 -15.56 -4.73 -6.96
C GLY A 181 -14.37 -5.61 -6.62
N ILE A 182 -14.48 -6.39 -5.54
CA ILE A 182 -13.40 -7.27 -5.04
C ILE A 182 -13.00 -8.34 -6.08
N ALA A 183 -13.94 -8.74 -6.94
CA ALA A 183 -13.69 -9.71 -8.01
C ALA A 183 -13.33 -9.06 -9.35
N TYR A 184 -13.14 -7.75 -9.39
CA TYR A 184 -12.86 -6.99 -10.61
C TYR A 184 -11.56 -6.19 -10.48
N ASP A 185 -11.48 -5.03 -11.11
CA ASP A 185 -10.22 -4.33 -11.33
C ASP A 185 -9.81 -3.43 -10.16
N TYR A 186 -10.78 -2.88 -9.39
CA TYR A 186 -10.51 -2.00 -8.25
C TYR A 186 -11.65 -2.01 -7.23
N VAL A 187 -11.35 -1.46 -6.04
CA VAL A 187 -12.33 -1.11 -5.02
C VAL A 187 -12.08 0.31 -4.50
N ILE A 188 -13.14 1.03 -4.14
CA ILE A 188 -13.04 2.30 -3.43
C ILE A 188 -13.21 2.03 -1.94
N LYS A 189 -12.32 2.59 -1.13
CA LYS A 189 -12.30 2.49 0.33
C LYS A 189 -12.32 3.87 0.97
N THR A 190 -12.90 3.97 2.16
CA THR A 190 -12.86 5.17 2.98
C THR A 190 -12.64 4.80 4.44
N ASP A 191 -11.91 5.63 5.18
CA ASP A 191 -11.74 5.56 6.64
C ASP A 191 -12.64 6.58 7.38
N GLY A 192 -13.56 7.23 6.67
CA GLY A 192 -14.43 8.28 7.18
C GLY A 192 -13.86 9.70 6.99
N ILE A 193 -12.60 9.84 6.65
CA ILE A 193 -11.92 11.12 6.38
C ILE A 193 -11.37 11.14 4.96
N ASN A 194 -10.64 10.09 4.59
CA ASN A 194 -10.00 9.95 3.31
C ASN A 194 -10.67 8.87 2.47
N THR A 195 -10.67 9.07 1.17
CA THR A 195 -11.13 8.07 0.20
C THR A 195 -9.98 7.74 -0.73
N TRP A 196 -9.81 6.45 -1.02
CA TRP A 196 -8.77 5.99 -1.94
C TRP A 196 -9.26 4.85 -2.81
N LEU A 197 -8.62 4.71 -3.96
CA LEU A 197 -8.79 3.58 -4.86
C LEU A 197 -7.71 2.53 -4.55
N LYS A 198 -8.13 1.28 -4.45
CA LYS A 198 -7.24 0.13 -4.32
C LYS A 198 -7.47 -0.79 -5.51
N THR A 199 -6.44 -1.10 -6.27
CA THR A 199 -6.51 -2.09 -7.36
C THR A 199 -6.62 -3.50 -6.79
N THR A 200 -7.29 -4.39 -7.47
CA THR A 200 -7.43 -5.81 -7.08
C THR A 200 -6.34 -6.69 -7.67
N VAL A 201 -5.63 -6.17 -8.69
CA VAL A 201 -4.45 -6.78 -9.30
C VAL A 201 -3.27 -5.87 -9.00
N GLU A 202 -2.11 -6.45 -8.71
CA GLU A 202 -0.90 -5.70 -8.42
C GLU A 202 -0.51 -4.83 -9.63
N PRO A 203 -0.48 -3.49 -9.48
CA PRO A 203 -0.07 -2.62 -10.56
C PRO A 203 1.44 -2.74 -10.76
N THR A 204 1.88 -2.74 -12.00
CA THR A 204 3.31 -2.61 -12.32
C THR A 204 3.77 -1.18 -12.06
N ALA A 205 5.08 -0.94 -11.95
CA ALA A 205 5.64 0.40 -11.76
C ALA A 205 5.25 1.42 -12.85
N SER A 206 4.76 0.94 -14.00
CA SER A 206 4.29 1.77 -15.11
C SER A 206 2.77 1.88 -15.22
N THR A 207 2.01 1.29 -14.28
CA THR A 207 0.54 1.32 -14.33
C THR A 207 0.02 2.73 -14.11
N GLU A 208 -0.69 3.27 -15.10
CA GLU A 208 -1.35 4.56 -15.00
C GLU A 208 -2.79 4.38 -14.48
N ILE A 209 -3.15 5.06 -13.41
CA ILE A 209 -4.51 5.09 -12.89
C ILE A 209 -5.07 6.50 -13.03
N ALA A 210 -6.19 6.62 -13.72
CA ALA A 210 -6.90 7.87 -13.90
C ALA A 210 -8.37 7.74 -13.48
N VAL A 211 -8.89 8.75 -12.82
CA VAL A 211 -10.28 8.85 -12.42
C VAL A 211 -10.96 10.02 -13.12
N ILE A 212 -12.22 9.85 -13.47
CA ILE A 212 -13.11 10.94 -13.88
C ILE A 212 -14.17 11.06 -12.80
N GLY A 213 -14.36 12.24 -12.27
CA GLY A 213 -15.34 12.53 -11.23
C GLY A 213 -15.91 13.93 -11.34
N GLU A 214 -16.85 14.21 -10.46
CA GLU A 214 -17.44 15.54 -10.28
C GLU A 214 -17.00 16.06 -8.91
N GLN A 215 -16.55 17.30 -8.84
CA GLN A 215 -16.21 17.94 -7.58
C GLN A 215 -17.49 18.49 -6.94
N GLU A 216 -17.76 18.10 -5.68
CA GLU A 216 -18.87 18.60 -4.88
C GLU A 216 -18.60 19.99 -4.32
#